data_5a1a40dad775d1ecadf08000fecc1321
#
_entry.id   5a1a40dad775d1ecadf08000fecc1321
#
_cell.length_a   1.000
_cell.length_b   1.000
_cell.length_c   1.000
_cell.angle_alpha   90.00
_cell.angle_beta   90.00
_cell.angle_gamma   90.00
#
_symmetry.space_group_name_H-M   'P 1'
#
loop_
_entity.id
_entity.type
_entity.pdbx_description
1 polymer ?
#
loop_
_entity_poly.entity_id
_entity_poly.type
_entity_poly.pdbx_seq_one_letter_code
_entity_poly.pdbx_strand_id
1 'polypeptide(L)'
;MDRVTETKIVGLWLTEDMKWTKNTKEICIKSYSRASLLTKLKYVGVRIEDLIEVYILYIRSLTEYCSVVFHSRLTVEDSDSLERIQKVCLRIILGDNYVDYSAALEMTGLTTLHQRREDRCLSFALKSLKHPVNKKMFPLNLETGQDTRNPKMFTVLFARTDTYMLSSIPDNQRRLNRYFQ
;
A
#
# COMPACT_ATOMS: atom_id res chain seq x y z
N MET A 1 -19.89 14.80 24.80
CA MET A 1 -19.36 14.51 23.46
C MET A 1 -19.01 13.03 23.47
N ASP A 2 -19.76 12.21 22.74
CA ASP A 2 -19.58 10.76 22.80
C ASP A 2 -18.27 10.39 22.07
N ARG A 3 -17.45 9.59 22.73
CA ARG A 3 -16.18 9.12 22.19
C ARG A 3 -16.44 7.96 21.24
N VAL A 4 -16.11 8.15 19.98
CA VAL A 4 -16.30 7.13 18.95
C VAL A 4 -15.04 6.26 18.89
N THR A 5 -15.20 4.96 19.07
CA THR A 5 -14.07 3.99 19.06
C THR A 5 -13.57 3.68 17.64
N GLU A 6 -14.44 3.86 16.65
CA GLU A 6 -14.11 3.63 15.24
C GLU A 6 -14.96 4.50 14.32
N THR A 7 -14.38 4.94 13.22
CA THR A 7 -15.07 5.77 12.24
C THR A 7 -14.58 5.45 10.82
N LYS A 8 -15.38 5.84 9.83
CA LYS A 8 -15.01 5.67 8.43
C LYS A 8 -14.81 7.03 7.77
N ILE A 9 -13.59 7.30 7.29
CA ILE A 9 -13.24 8.57 6.63
C ILE A 9 -12.75 8.27 5.22
N VAL A 10 -13.37 8.88 4.21
CA VAL A 10 -13.02 8.69 2.78
C VAL A 10 -12.90 7.20 2.41
N GLY A 11 -13.77 6.36 2.96
CA GLY A 11 -13.76 4.92 2.67
C GLY A 11 -12.81 4.08 3.50
N LEU A 12 -11.91 4.67 4.30
CA LEU A 12 -10.99 3.99 5.20
C LEU A 12 -11.58 3.88 6.61
N TRP A 13 -11.40 2.73 7.24
CA TRP A 13 -11.73 2.54 8.65
C TRP A 13 -10.58 3.01 9.53
N LEU A 14 -10.89 3.91 10.44
CA LEU A 14 -10.00 4.41 11.48
C LEU A 14 -10.50 3.93 12.83
N THR A 15 -9.60 3.39 13.64
CA THR A 15 -9.83 2.97 15.01
C THR A 15 -9.15 3.93 15.99
N GLU A 16 -9.62 4.00 17.24
CA GLU A 16 -9.07 4.87 18.28
C GLU A 16 -7.55 4.68 18.49
N ASP A 17 -7.07 3.45 18.35
CA ASP A 17 -5.64 3.10 18.44
C ASP A 17 -4.84 3.38 17.17
N MET A 18 -5.49 3.93 16.14
CA MET A 18 -4.90 4.25 14.83
C MET A 18 -4.27 3.04 14.13
N LYS A 19 -4.69 1.82 14.46
CA LYS A 19 -4.28 0.60 13.75
C LYS A 19 -5.11 0.39 12.49
N TRP A 20 -4.50 -0.24 11.49
CA TRP A 20 -5.14 -0.47 10.20
C TRP A 20 -5.73 -1.88 10.03
N THR A 21 -5.64 -2.72 11.07
CA THR A 21 -6.11 -4.11 11.02
C THR A 21 -7.60 -4.22 10.66
N LYS A 22 -8.46 -3.33 11.19
CA LYS A 22 -9.87 -3.30 10.78
C LYS A 22 -10.04 -2.95 9.31
N ASN A 23 -9.33 -1.92 8.85
CA ASN A 23 -9.35 -1.53 7.44
C ASN A 23 -8.87 -2.66 6.53
N THR A 24 -7.80 -3.35 6.90
CA THR A 24 -7.26 -4.51 6.17
C THR A 24 -8.26 -5.65 6.10
N LYS A 25 -8.93 -5.98 7.21
CA LYS A 25 -9.99 -7.00 7.24
C LYS A 25 -11.12 -6.68 6.25
N GLU A 26 -11.59 -5.43 6.25
CA GLU A 26 -12.64 -4.98 5.33
C GLU A 26 -12.21 -5.05 3.85
N ILE A 27 -10.95 -4.68 3.56
CA ILE A 27 -10.38 -4.83 2.21
C ILE A 27 -10.36 -6.31 1.82
N CYS A 28 -9.91 -7.19 2.71
CA CYS A 28 -9.85 -8.64 2.46
C CYS A 28 -11.24 -9.21 2.16
N ILE A 29 -12.24 -8.91 3.00
CA ILE A 29 -13.63 -9.39 2.81
C ILE A 29 -14.14 -8.99 1.43
N LYS A 30 -14.01 -7.72 1.05
CA LYS A 30 -14.46 -7.22 -0.24
C LYS A 30 -13.69 -7.84 -1.41
N SER A 31 -12.38 -8.00 -1.25
CA SER A 31 -11.52 -8.57 -2.30
C SER A 31 -11.84 -10.04 -2.54
N TYR A 32 -12.04 -10.85 -1.49
CA TYR A 32 -12.45 -12.25 -1.64
C TYR A 32 -13.86 -12.37 -2.24
N SER A 33 -14.80 -11.54 -1.84
CA SER A 33 -16.12 -11.48 -2.48
C SER A 33 -16.01 -11.21 -3.98
N ARG A 34 -15.13 -10.29 -4.40
CA ARG A 34 -14.90 -9.98 -5.82
C ARG A 34 -14.11 -11.09 -6.54
N ALA A 35 -13.25 -11.82 -5.85
CA ALA A 35 -12.51 -12.94 -6.45
C ALA A 35 -13.43 -14.06 -6.95
N SER A 36 -14.63 -14.20 -6.39
CA SER A 36 -15.64 -15.13 -6.90
C SER A 36 -16.02 -14.87 -8.37
N LEU A 37 -15.93 -13.60 -8.82
CA LEU A 37 -16.15 -13.27 -10.22
C LEU A 37 -15.07 -13.87 -11.13
N LEU A 38 -13.79 -13.85 -10.72
CA LEU A 38 -12.71 -14.48 -11.50
C LEU A 38 -12.96 -15.98 -11.70
N THR A 39 -13.42 -16.67 -10.66
CA THR A 39 -13.77 -18.09 -10.75
C THR A 39 -14.88 -18.33 -11.78
N LYS A 40 -15.93 -17.49 -11.76
CA LYS A 40 -17.03 -17.59 -12.72
C LYS A 40 -16.58 -17.30 -14.16
N LEU A 41 -15.80 -16.24 -14.35
CA LEU A 41 -15.27 -15.86 -15.66
C LEU A 41 -14.35 -16.95 -16.23
N LYS A 42 -13.50 -17.53 -15.39
CA LYS A 42 -12.64 -18.66 -15.80
C LYS A 42 -13.47 -19.88 -16.20
N TYR A 43 -14.50 -20.20 -15.44
CA TYR A 43 -15.39 -21.33 -15.76
C TYR A 43 -16.06 -21.19 -17.12
N VAL A 44 -16.41 -19.99 -17.54
CA VAL A 44 -16.98 -19.72 -18.88
C VAL A 44 -15.93 -19.55 -19.98
N GLY A 45 -14.66 -19.83 -19.69
CA GLY A 45 -13.60 -19.88 -20.69
C GLY A 45 -12.99 -18.53 -21.07
N VAL A 46 -13.10 -17.49 -20.22
CA VAL A 46 -12.41 -16.21 -20.45
C VAL A 46 -10.91 -16.41 -20.44
N ARG A 47 -10.20 -15.75 -21.37
CA ARG A 47 -8.76 -15.86 -21.53
C ARG A 47 -8.00 -15.35 -20.31
N ILE A 48 -6.79 -15.87 -20.10
CA ILE A 48 -5.94 -15.52 -18.95
C ILE A 48 -5.62 -14.01 -18.91
N GLU A 49 -5.33 -13.42 -20.07
CA GLU A 49 -5.01 -11.99 -20.19
C GLU A 49 -6.18 -11.11 -19.70
N ASP A 50 -7.39 -11.43 -20.15
CA ASP A 50 -8.60 -10.71 -19.76
C ASP A 50 -8.92 -10.89 -18.26
N LEU A 51 -8.65 -12.09 -17.69
CA LEU A 51 -8.78 -12.34 -16.25
C LEU A 51 -7.77 -11.53 -15.43
N ILE A 52 -6.54 -11.35 -15.94
CA ILE A 52 -5.53 -10.50 -15.32
C ILE A 52 -6.02 -9.05 -15.29
N GLU A 53 -6.59 -8.54 -16.38
CA GLU A 53 -7.15 -7.19 -16.43
C GLU A 53 -8.29 -7.01 -15.43
N VAL A 54 -9.23 -7.97 -15.35
CA VAL A 54 -10.30 -7.95 -14.35
C VAL A 54 -9.73 -7.93 -12.93
N TYR A 55 -8.72 -8.72 -12.64
CA TYR A 55 -8.03 -8.69 -11.36
C TYR A 55 -7.45 -7.30 -11.07
N ILE A 56 -6.73 -6.71 -12.02
CA ILE A 56 -6.08 -5.41 -11.88
C ILE A 56 -7.11 -4.31 -11.61
N LEU A 57 -8.16 -4.26 -12.40
CA LEU A 57 -9.13 -3.16 -12.36
C LEU A 57 -10.12 -3.31 -11.20
N TYR A 58 -10.54 -4.53 -10.89
CA TYR A 58 -11.66 -4.76 -10.01
C TYR A 58 -11.27 -5.21 -8.59
N ILE A 59 -10.18 -5.98 -8.45
CA ILE A 59 -9.76 -6.51 -7.14
C ILE A 59 -8.56 -5.77 -6.60
N ARG A 60 -7.47 -5.65 -7.38
CA ARG A 60 -6.24 -4.98 -6.95
C ARG A 60 -6.47 -3.51 -6.59
N SER A 61 -7.38 -2.84 -7.30
CA SER A 61 -7.77 -1.46 -6.99
C SER A 61 -8.24 -1.27 -5.54
N LEU A 62 -8.89 -2.27 -4.93
CA LEU A 62 -9.28 -2.22 -3.51
C LEU A 62 -8.07 -2.27 -2.58
N THR A 63 -7.10 -3.14 -2.87
CA THR A 63 -5.91 -3.33 -2.03
C THR A 63 -4.94 -2.16 -2.10
N GLU A 64 -5.05 -1.36 -3.16
CA GLU A 64 -4.19 -0.20 -3.40
C GLU A 64 -4.86 1.14 -3.06
N TYR A 65 -6.19 1.16 -2.85
CA TYR A 65 -6.90 2.39 -2.56
C TYR A 65 -6.38 3.06 -1.29
N CYS A 66 -5.95 4.31 -1.39
CA CYS A 66 -5.36 5.09 -0.29
C CYS A 66 -4.20 4.40 0.44
N SER A 67 -3.49 3.48 -0.21
CA SER A 67 -2.39 2.73 0.41
C SER A 67 -1.29 3.62 1.00
N VAL A 68 -1.07 4.79 0.42
CA VAL A 68 -0.11 5.79 0.93
C VAL A 68 -0.41 6.20 2.38
N VAL A 69 -1.67 6.14 2.81
CA VAL A 69 -2.08 6.54 4.17
C VAL A 69 -1.76 5.47 5.20
N PHE A 70 -1.95 4.19 4.86
CA PHE A 70 -1.88 3.10 5.82
C PHE A 70 -0.65 2.18 5.67
N HIS A 71 0.03 2.19 4.53
CA HIS A 71 1.10 1.23 4.22
C HIS A 71 2.20 1.20 5.27
N SER A 72 2.68 2.35 5.72
CA SER A 72 3.78 2.47 6.68
C SER A 72 3.48 1.92 8.08
N ARG A 73 2.19 1.73 8.41
CA ARG A 73 1.73 1.20 9.70
C ARG A 73 1.04 -0.15 9.62
N LEU A 74 1.08 -0.81 8.48
CA LEU A 74 0.63 -2.19 8.39
C LEU A 74 1.52 -3.07 9.26
N THR A 75 0.89 -3.96 10.02
CA THR A 75 1.62 -5.08 10.62
C THR A 75 2.09 -6.04 9.54
N VAL A 76 3.04 -6.90 9.87
CA VAL A 76 3.46 -7.98 8.96
C VAL A 76 2.25 -8.85 8.59
N GLU A 77 1.43 -9.21 9.57
CA GLU A 77 0.22 -10.00 9.38
C GLU A 77 -0.80 -9.32 8.44
N ASP A 78 -1.02 -8.01 8.61
CA ASP A 78 -1.91 -7.23 7.73
C ASP A 78 -1.36 -7.18 6.30
N SER A 79 -0.06 -6.95 6.14
CA SER A 79 0.61 -6.93 4.84
C SER A 79 0.52 -8.29 4.14
N ASP A 80 0.76 -9.38 4.87
CA ASP A 80 0.65 -10.75 4.36
C ASP A 80 -0.79 -11.12 3.99
N SER A 81 -1.77 -10.60 4.76
CA SER A 81 -3.19 -10.81 4.46
C SER A 81 -3.59 -10.17 3.13
N LEU A 82 -3.09 -8.96 2.85
CA LEU A 82 -3.28 -8.31 1.55
C LEU A 82 -2.58 -9.09 0.42
N GLU A 83 -1.34 -9.53 0.65
CA GLU A 83 -0.57 -10.29 -0.34
C GLU A 83 -1.24 -11.63 -0.67
N ARG A 84 -1.87 -12.26 0.33
CA ARG A 84 -2.63 -13.51 0.17
C ARG A 84 -3.79 -13.36 -0.82
N ILE A 85 -4.41 -12.17 -0.91
CA ILE A 85 -5.46 -11.91 -1.91
C ILE A 85 -4.90 -12.09 -3.32
N GLN A 86 -3.74 -11.51 -3.62
CA GLN A 86 -3.11 -11.66 -4.94
C GLN A 86 -2.75 -13.11 -5.23
N LYS A 87 -2.18 -13.82 -4.25
CA LYS A 87 -1.86 -15.25 -4.39
C LYS A 87 -3.09 -16.08 -4.75
N VAL A 88 -4.21 -15.84 -4.09
CA VAL A 88 -5.48 -16.54 -4.37
C VAL A 88 -5.99 -16.20 -5.76
N CYS A 89 -6.01 -14.93 -6.14
CA CYS A 89 -6.45 -14.51 -7.47
C CYS A 89 -5.59 -15.12 -8.58
N LEU A 90 -4.26 -15.15 -8.42
CA LEU A 90 -3.35 -15.75 -9.39
C LEU A 90 -3.54 -17.26 -9.51
N ARG A 91 -3.81 -17.97 -8.39
CA ARG A 91 -4.19 -19.39 -8.45
C ARG A 91 -5.47 -19.63 -9.24
N ILE A 92 -6.47 -18.77 -9.06
CA ILE A 92 -7.71 -18.86 -9.84
C ILE A 92 -7.42 -18.60 -11.33
N ILE A 93 -6.67 -17.54 -11.67
CA ILE A 93 -6.39 -17.15 -13.04
C ILE A 93 -5.58 -18.22 -13.78
N LEU A 94 -4.47 -18.66 -13.21
CA LEU A 94 -3.55 -19.61 -13.84
C LEU A 94 -4.05 -21.06 -13.78
N GLY A 95 -4.78 -21.44 -12.72
CA GLY A 95 -5.26 -22.83 -12.54
C GLY A 95 -4.11 -23.81 -12.50
N ASP A 96 -4.12 -24.80 -13.40
CA ASP A 96 -3.09 -25.85 -13.48
C ASP A 96 -1.69 -25.32 -13.85
N ASN A 97 -1.62 -24.13 -14.43
CA ASN A 97 -0.34 -23.45 -14.73
C ASN A 97 0.27 -22.75 -13.50
N TYR A 98 -0.41 -22.74 -12.36
CA TYR A 98 0.11 -22.15 -11.14
C TYR A 98 1.10 -23.10 -10.46
N VAL A 99 2.39 -22.79 -10.49
CA VAL A 99 3.44 -23.55 -9.79
C VAL A 99 3.64 -22.99 -8.38
N ASP A 100 4.15 -21.75 -8.32
CA ASP A 100 4.36 -21.00 -7.09
C ASP A 100 4.08 -19.51 -7.32
N TYR A 101 4.21 -18.71 -6.24
CA TYR A 101 3.87 -17.29 -6.32
C TYR A 101 4.86 -16.48 -7.15
N SER A 102 6.16 -16.81 -7.10
CA SER A 102 7.21 -16.11 -7.85
C SER A 102 7.03 -16.34 -9.35
N ALA A 103 6.88 -17.60 -9.75
CA ALA A 103 6.62 -17.96 -11.15
C ALA A 103 5.30 -17.34 -11.66
N ALA A 104 4.27 -17.31 -10.83
CA ALA A 104 2.99 -16.69 -11.19
C ALA A 104 3.12 -15.18 -11.44
N LEU A 105 3.94 -14.47 -10.65
CA LEU A 105 4.23 -13.04 -10.88
C LEU A 105 4.97 -12.82 -12.20
N GLU A 106 5.98 -13.64 -12.50
CA GLU A 106 6.73 -13.58 -13.75
C GLU A 106 5.83 -13.84 -14.95
N MET A 107 5.03 -14.92 -14.92
CA MET A 107 4.11 -15.28 -15.99
C MET A 107 3.07 -14.21 -16.30
N THR A 108 2.62 -13.48 -15.27
CA THR A 108 1.58 -12.45 -15.41
C THR A 108 2.13 -11.05 -15.56
N GLY A 109 3.46 -10.86 -15.45
CA GLY A 109 4.10 -9.54 -15.45
C GLY A 109 3.71 -8.66 -14.27
N LEU A 110 3.22 -9.26 -13.17
CA LEU A 110 2.81 -8.53 -11.97
C LEU A 110 3.95 -8.49 -10.94
N THR A 111 3.93 -7.45 -10.12
CA THR A 111 4.80 -7.32 -8.94
C THR A 111 4.00 -7.57 -7.66
N THR A 112 4.70 -7.80 -6.55
CA THR A 112 4.03 -7.98 -5.25
C THR A 112 3.22 -6.74 -4.87
N LEU A 113 2.13 -6.91 -4.14
CA LEU A 113 1.35 -5.77 -3.63
C LEU A 113 2.17 -4.93 -2.64
N HIS A 114 3.12 -5.55 -1.92
CA HIS A 114 4.03 -4.82 -1.04
C HIS A 114 4.88 -3.83 -1.85
N GLN A 115 5.58 -4.30 -2.91
CA GLN A 115 6.41 -3.45 -3.76
C GLN A 115 5.58 -2.32 -4.39
N ARG A 116 4.40 -2.62 -4.88
CA ARG A 116 3.51 -1.61 -5.46
C ARG A 116 3.09 -0.53 -4.47
N ARG A 117 2.83 -0.90 -3.21
CA ARG A 117 2.52 0.10 -2.16
C ARG A 117 3.74 0.97 -1.85
N GLU A 118 4.95 0.38 -1.81
CA GLU A 118 6.21 1.11 -1.68
C GLU A 118 6.38 2.15 -2.80
N ASP A 119 6.23 1.72 -4.06
CA ASP A 119 6.38 2.57 -5.23
C ASP A 119 5.34 3.72 -5.23
N ARG A 120 4.12 3.44 -4.79
CA ARG A 120 3.06 4.46 -4.64
C ARG A 120 3.39 5.48 -3.57
N CYS A 121 3.94 5.07 -2.43
CA CYS A 121 4.38 5.98 -1.38
C CYS A 121 5.48 6.90 -1.88
N LEU A 122 6.50 6.36 -2.55
CA LEU A 122 7.58 7.16 -3.13
C LEU A 122 7.06 8.10 -4.22
N SER A 123 6.22 7.60 -5.13
CA SER A 123 5.60 8.43 -6.18
C SER A 123 4.76 9.58 -5.60
N PHE A 124 4.00 9.31 -4.54
CA PHE A 124 3.25 10.34 -3.82
C PHE A 124 4.17 11.40 -3.23
N ALA A 125 5.23 10.98 -2.54
CA ALA A 125 6.20 11.89 -1.94
C ALA A 125 6.86 12.79 -3.01
N LEU A 126 7.34 12.21 -4.11
CA LEU A 126 7.95 12.95 -5.22
C LEU A 126 6.97 13.93 -5.89
N LYS A 127 5.71 13.52 -6.10
CA LYS A 127 4.67 14.40 -6.63
C LYS A 127 4.33 15.53 -5.66
N SER A 128 4.32 15.25 -4.36
CA SER A 128 4.05 16.24 -3.32
C SER A 128 5.10 17.37 -3.29
N LEU A 129 6.35 17.07 -3.63
CA LEU A 129 7.40 18.11 -3.74
C LEU A 129 7.12 19.13 -4.85
N LYS A 130 6.40 18.74 -5.88
CA LYS A 130 6.02 19.62 -7.00
C LYS A 130 4.79 20.49 -6.69
N HIS A 131 4.00 20.14 -5.67
CA HIS A 131 2.76 20.84 -5.34
C HIS A 131 3.00 21.88 -4.22
N PRO A 132 2.66 23.18 -4.41
CA PRO A 132 3.01 24.24 -3.47
C PRO A 132 2.54 24.02 -2.02
N VAL A 133 1.32 23.46 -1.86
CA VAL A 133 0.74 23.19 -0.53
C VAL A 133 1.40 21.94 0.09
N ASN A 134 1.51 20.85 -0.68
CA ASN A 134 2.01 19.58 -0.17
C ASN A 134 3.52 19.62 0.12
N LYS A 135 4.29 20.44 -0.61
CA LYS A 135 5.73 20.65 -0.36
C LYS A 135 6.02 21.05 1.09
N LYS A 136 5.11 21.76 1.74
CA LYS A 136 5.25 22.14 3.15
C LYS A 136 5.33 20.96 4.11
N MET A 137 4.86 19.77 3.70
CA MET A 137 4.97 18.53 4.49
C MET A 137 6.38 17.92 4.45
N PHE A 138 7.24 18.42 3.54
CA PHE A 138 8.58 17.89 3.28
C PHE A 138 9.62 19.04 3.36
N PRO A 139 9.83 19.62 4.57
CA PRO A 139 10.79 20.70 4.73
C PRO A 139 12.21 20.21 4.45
N LEU A 140 12.98 21.02 3.72
CA LEU A 140 14.39 20.77 3.47
C LEU A 140 15.19 21.00 4.76
N ASN A 141 16.22 20.19 4.96
CA ASN A 141 17.13 20.33 6.08
C ASN A 141 18.24 21.37 5.72
N LEU A 142 17.85 22.65 5.61
CA LEU A 142 18.74 23.73 5.17
C LEU A 142 19.65 24.27 6.26
N GLU A 143 19.48 23.87 7.54
CA GLU A 143 20.06 24.62 8.68
C GLU A 143 20.86 23.79 9.68
N THR A 144 21.05 22.52 9.49
CA THR A 144 22.00 21.80 10.36
C THR A 144 23.39 21.93 9.78
N GLY A 145 24.14 22.97 10.14
CA GLY A 145 25.57 23.07 9.90
C GLY A 145 26.43 22.00 10.59
N GLN A 146 25.84 20.84 10.86
CA GLN A 146 26.47 19.63 11.29
C GLN A 146 26.92 18.87 10.05
N ASP A 147 28.22 18.84 9.87
CA ASP A 147 28.92 18.03 8.88
C ASP A 147 28.75 16.54 9.24
N THR A 148 27.58 15.98 8.94
CA THR A 148 27.30 14.57 9.11
C THR A 148 27.70 13.81 7.85
N ARG A 149 28.30 12.61 7.99
CA ARG A 149 28.76 11.76 6.88
C ARG A 149 27.69 11.49 5.80
N ASN A 150 26.41 11.62 6.15
CA ASN A 150 25.25 11.52 5.24
C ASN A 150 24.23 12.60 5.59
N PRO A 151 24.35 13.82 5.02
CA PRO A 151 23.40 14.91 5.25
C PRO A 151 22.02 14.51 4.68
N LYS A 152 21.03 14.40 5.55
CA LYS A 152 19.65 14.14 5.13
C LYS A 152 19.09 15.39 4.46
N MET A 153 18.59 15.24 3.23
CA MET A 153 18.04 16.35 2.46
C MET A 153 16.73 16.89 3.05
N PHE A 154 15.91 16.03 3.63
CA PHE A 154 14.63 16.38 4.24
C PHE A 154 14.68 16.20 5.75
N THR A 155 14.10 17.16 6.48
CA THR A 155 13.91 17.04 7.93
C THR A 155 12.87 15.99 8.21
N VAL A 156 13.23 14.96 8.99
CA VAL A 156 12.26 13.98 9.51
C VAL A 156 11.76 14.53 10.83
N LEU A 157 10.45 14.75 10.92
CA LEU A 157 9.82 15.26 12.13
C LEU A 157 10.06 14.30 13.31
N PHE A 158 10.50 14.87 14.43
CA PHE A 158 10.68 14.10 15.66
C PHE A 158 9.33 13.56 16.15
N ALA A 159 9.30 12.27 16.44
CA ALA A 159 8.12 11.57 16.90
C ALA A 159 8.34 11.06 18.33
N ARG A 160 7.44 11.42 19.24
CA ARG A 160 7.43 10.89 20.62
C ARG A 160 6.77 9.51 20.73
N THR A 161 6.00 9.11 19.71
CA THR A 161 5.26 7.86 19.68
C THR A 161 5.52 7.12 18.39
N ASP A 162 5.53 5.79 18.44
CA ASP A 162 5.63 4.93 17.25
C ASP A 162 4.48 5.19 16.27
N THR A 163 3.30 5.52 16.81
CA THR A 163 2.13 5.88 16.01
C THR A 163 2.40 7.03 15.07
N TYR A 164 3.05 8.09 15.55
CA TYR A 164 3.40 9.23 14.70
C TYR A 164 4.62 8.93 13.82
N MET A 165 5.64 8.26 14.38
CA MET A 165 6.86 7.91 13.65
C MET A 165 6.57 7.07 12.40
N LEU A 166 5.64 6.12 12.51
CA LEU A 166 5.23 5.25 11.42
C LEU A 166 4.06 5.81 10.59
N SER A 167 3.62 7.03 10.85
CA SER A 167 2.58 7.66 10.02
C SER A 167 3.13 8.04 8.64
N SER A 168 2.23 8.28 7.70
CA SER A 168 2.54 8.46 6.28
C SER A 168 3.57 9.55 6.01
N ILE A 169 3.49 10.73 6.67
CA ILE A 169 4.38 11.86 6.38
C ILE A 169 5.82 11.58 6.83
N PRO A 170 6.11 11.25 8.11
CA PRO A 170 7.46 10.92 8.53
C PRO A 170 8.08 9.74 7.77
N ASP A 171 7.29 8.75 7.40
CA ASP A 171 7.76 7.63 6.60
C ASP A 171 8.17 8.06 5.18
N ASN A 172 7.34 8.86 4.52
CA ASN A 172 7.66 9.39 3.20
C ASN A 172 8.87 10.36 3.22
N GLN A 173 9.09 11.11 4.31
CA GLN A 173 10.32 11.90 4.50
C GLN A 173 11.57 11.00 4.54
N ARG A 174 11.50 9.86 5.26
CA ARG A 174 12.58 8.86 5.28
C ARG A 174 12.81 8.22 3.91
N ARG A 175 11.74 7.94 3.14
CA ARG A 175 11.82 7.39 1.78
C ARG A 175 12.50 8.36 0.82
N LEU A 176 12.13 9.65 0.87
CA LEU A 176 12.79 10.69 0.08
C LEU A 176 14.28 10.80 0.42
N ASN A 177 14.64 10.79 1.70
CA ASN A 177 16.04 10.82 2.12
C ASN A 177 16.83 9.60 1.60
N ARG A 178 16.21 8.42 1.49
CA ARG A 178 16.85 7.23 0.90
C ARG A 178 16.94 7.30 -0.63
N TYR A 179 15.97 7.94 -1.27
CA TYR A 179 15.93 8.08 -2.73
C TYR A 179 16.98 9.07 -3.26
N PHE A 180 17.31 10.12 -2.49
CA PHE A 180 18.27 11.16 -2.87
C PHE A 180 19.67 10.95 -2.28
N GLN A 181 19.96 9.85 -1.60
CA GLN A 181 21.29 9.42 -1.19
C GLN A 181 21.98 8.64 -2.32
#